data_4379e7384e01080877b1908963f8392f
#
_entry.id   4379e7384e01080877b1908963f8392f
#
_cell.length_a   1.000
_cell.length_b   1.000
_cell.length_c   1.000
_cell.angle_alpha   90.00
_cell.angle_beta   90.00
_cell.angle_gamma   90.00
#
_symmetry.space_group_name_H-M   'P 1'
#
loop_
_entity.id
_entity.type
_entity.pdbx_description
1 polymer ?
#
loop_
_entity_poly.entity_id
_entity_poly.type
_entity_poly.pdbx_seq_one_letter_code
_entity_poly.pdbx_strand_id
1 'polypeptide(L)'
;TRALSSAASDVYKRQSLYNAMIHPLVPYSIRGAIWYQGENNASRAYQYRELFPLIIENWRKDWGQDFPFYFVQLANFMQVSPNPVDSDWAELREAQARTLSVANTGMAVIIDKGDANDIHPKDKQTVGHRLALVARAKTYGEQIPYSGPVYRSYQVDGDKIILSFDHTDGALKSSDGKALQGFAIAGRDHKFHWAKAEIQGDKIVVSSPDVPYPVAVRYAWANNPVCNLYNCLLYTSDAA
;
A
#
# COMPACT_ATOMS: atom_id res chain seq x y z
N THR A 1 36.14 7.16 -15.56
CA THR A 1 35.70 8.49 -16.06
C THR A 1 34.27 8.46 -16.60
N ARG A 2 33.80 7.36 -17.24
CA ARG A 2 32.41 7.24 -17.76
C ARG A 2 31.36 7.14 -16.67
N ALA A 3 31.65 6.49 -15.53
CA ALA A 3 30.69 6.33 -14.43
C ALA A 3 30.38 7.65 -13.70
N LEU A 4 31.42 8.52 -13.56
CA LEU A 4 31.23 9.85 -12.95
C LEU A 4 30.45 10.80 -13.87
N SER A 5 30.58 10.68 -15.19
CA SER A 5 29.81 11.50 -16.14
C SER A 5 28.32 11.14 -16.18
N SER A 6 27.96 9.86 -16.00
CA SER A 6 26.55 9.43 -15.94
C SER A 6 25.87 9.89 -14.66
N ALA A 7 26.52 9.73 -13.50
CA ALA A 7 25.99 10.19 -12.23
C ALA A 7 25.80 11.71 -12.18
N ALA A 8 26.77 12.49 -12.68
CA ALA A 8 26.64 13.94 -12.78
C ALA A 8 25.52 14.36 -13.74
N SER A 9 25.35 13.67 -14.87
CA SER A 9 24.24 13.90 -15.80
C SER A 9 22.87 13.62 -15.16
N ASP A 10 22.76 12.57 -14.36
CA ASP A 10 21.50 12.21 -13.67
C ASP A 10 21.17 13.20 -12.57
N VAL A 11 22.14 13.67 -11.80
CA VAL A 11 21.97 14.73 -10.80
C VAL A 11 21.51 16.02 -11.48
N TYR A 12 22.15 16.41 -12.57
CA TYR A 12 21.79 17.61 -13.34
C TYR A 12 20.37 17.53 -13.89
N LYS A 13 19.96 16.39 -14.45
CA LYS A 13 18.59 16.20 -14.95
C LYS A 13 17.56 16.33 -13.83
N ARG A 14 17.81 15.73 -12.67
CA ARG A 14 16.90 15.82 -11.50
C ARG A 14 16.80 17.25 -10.99
N GLN A 15 17.93 17.96 -10.91
CA GLN A 15 17.93 19.36 -10.52
C GLN A 15 17.18 20.24 -11.52
N SER A 16 17.29 19.96 -12.81
CA SER A 16 16.56 20.69 -13.86
C SER A 16 15.05 20.49 -13.75
N LEU A 17 14.60 19.26 -13.46
CA LEU A 17 13.17 18.97 -13.23
C LEU A 17 12.64 19.72 -12.00
N TYR A 18 13.38 19.69 -10.89
CA TYR A 18 13.02 20.44 -9.70
C TYR A 18 12.93 21.95 -9.98
N ASN A 19 13.98 22.52 -10.58
CA ASN A 19 14.06 23.95 -10.85
C ASN A 19 12.98 24.45 -11.82
N ALA A 20 12.60 23.64 -12.79
CA ALA A 20 11.63 24.02 -13.82
C ALA A 20 10.18 23.72 -13.46
N MET A 21 9.94 22.68 -12.67
CA MET A 21 8.57 22.15 -12.47
C MET A 21 8.08 22.30 -11.03
N ILE A 22 8.96 22.22 -10.03
CA ILE A 22 8.56 22.26 -8.60
C ILE A 22 8.87 23.63 -7.99
N HIS A 23 10.09 24.10 -8.08
CA HIS A 23 10.53 25.35 -7.47
C HIS A 23 9.67 26.57 -7.84
N PRO A 24 9.19 26.74 -9.07
CA PRO A 24 8.31 27.86 -9.43
C PRO A 24 6.94 27.82 -8.73
N LEU A 25 6.52 26.64 -8.22
CA LEU A 25 5.25 26.47 -7.51
C LEU A 25 5.38 26.75 -6.02
N VAL A 26 6.60 26.75 -5.47
CA VAL A 26 6.84 26.95 -4.01
C VAL A 26 6.18 28.22 -3.45
N PRO A 27 6.17 29.39 -4.14
CA PRO A 27 5.48 30.59 -3.66
C PRO A 27 3.94 30.48 -3.64
N TYR A 28 3.38 29.44 -4.31
CA TYR A 28 1.95 29.26 -4.41
C TYR A 28 1.40 28.53 -3.17
N SER A 29 0.41 29.11 -2.51
CA SER A 29 -0.22 28.49 -1.34
C SER A 29 -1.00 27.24 -1.74
N ILE A 30 -0.69 26.11 -1.11
CA ILE A 30 -1.39 24.85 -1.33
C ILE A 30 -2.05 24.35 -0.04
N ARG A 31 -3.17 23.64 -0.16
CA ARG A 31 -3.86 23.01 0.97
C ARG A 31 -3.30 21.61 1.28
N GLY A 32 -2.65 20.99 0.33
CA GLY A 32 -2.09 19.65 0.42
C GLY A 32 -1.61 19.16 -0.93
N ALA A 33 -1.01 17.98 -0.97
CA ALA A 33 -0.59 17.30 -2.18
C ALA A 33 -1.26 15.93 -2.30
N ILE A 34 -1.58 15.53 -3.53
CA ILE A 34 -1.96 14.16 -3.87
C ILE A 34 -0.91 13.56 -4.80
N TRP A 35 -0.56 12.29 -4.56
CA TRP A 35 0.56 11.66 -5.22
C TRP A 35 0.19 10.26 -5.73
N TYR A 36 0.49 9.98 -6.98
CA TYR A 36 0.34 8.66 -7.56
C TYR A 36 1.57 8.33 -8.40
N GLN A 37 2.46 7.50 -7.85
CA GLN A 37 3.73 7.11 -8.47
C GLN A 37 4.30 5.90 -7.73
N GLY A 38 5.20 5.16 -8.34
CA GLY A 38 5.97 4.10 -7.69
C GLY A 38 6.35 2.96 -8.61
N GLU A 39 5.67 2.79 -9.73
CA GLU A 39 5.78 1.66 -10.64
C GLU A 39 7.23 1.38 -11.06
N ASN A 40 7.96 2.43 -11.45
CA ASN A 40 9.36 2.34 -11.86
C ASN A 40 10.34 2.07 -10.68
N ASN A 41 9.85 2.14 -9.46
CA ASN A 41 10.64 1.89 -8.25
C ASN A 41 10.45 0.46 -7.71
N ALA A 42 9.59 -0.37 -8.30
CA ALA A 42 9.26 -1.70 -7.79
C ALA A 42 10.54 -2.54 -7.56
N SER A 43 11.44 -2.61 -8.52
CA SER A 43 12.72 -3.33 -8.37
C SER A 43 13.70 -2.70 -7.35
N ARG A 44 13.34 -1.59 -6.73
CA ARG A 44 14.12 -0.84 -5.73
C ARG A 44 13.25 -0.43 -4.55
N ALA A 45 12.30 -1.27 -4.17
CA ALA A 45 11.35 -1.00 -3.10
C ALA A 45 12.03 -0.67 -1.76
N TYR A 46 13.15 -1.34 -1.45
CA TYR A 46 13.93 -1.04 -0.25
C TYR A 46 14.42 0.41 -0.20
N GLN A 47 14.93 0.95 -1.31
CA GLN A 47 15.33 2.36 -1.39
C GLN A 47 14.12 3.31 -1.30
N TYR A 48 12.98 2.89 -1.83
CA TYR A 48 11.76 3.70 -1.81
C TYR A 48 11.23 3.93 -0.39
N ARG A 49 11.50 3.02 0.55
CA ARG A 49 11.17 3.19 1.98
C ARG A 49 11.78 4.46 2.59
N GLU A 50 12.91 4.91 2.07
CA GLU A 50 13.58 6.14 2.50
C GLU A 50 13.25 7.32 1.57
N LEU A 51 13.27 7.09 0.27
CA LEU A 51 13.10 8.17 -0.72
C LEU A 51 11.70 8.79 -0.69
N PHE A 52 10.68 8.00 -0.42
CA PHE A 52 9.31 8.53 -0.42
C PHE A 52 9.02 9.41 0.81
N PRO A 53 9.33 9.03 2.04
CA PRO A 53 9.32 9.98 3.16
C PRO A 53 10.13 11.24 2.90
N LEU A 54 11.35 11.08 2.36
CA LEU A 54 12.26 12.19 2.11
C LEU A 54 11.70 13.23 1.12
N ILE A 55 10.99 12.82 0.06
CA ILE A 55 10.37 13.78 -0.88
C ILE A 55 9.27 14.60 -0.20
N ILE A 56 8.48 13.97 0.68
CA ILE A 56 7.44 14.64 1.46
C ILE A 56 8.04 15.69 2.37
N GLU A 57 9.08 15.32 3.11
CA GLU A 57 9.78 16.21 4.04
C GLU A 57 10.43 17.38 3.30
N ASN A 58 11.10 17.13 2.16
CA ASN A 58 11.74 18.17 1.36
C ASN A 58 10.72 19.17 0.81
N TRP A 59 9.59 18.70 0.28
CA TRP A 59 8.57 19.62 -0.22
C TRP A 59 7.96 20.45 0.90
N ARG A 60 7.67 19.86 2.06
CA ARG A 60 7.20 20.62 3.24
C ARG A 60 8.20 21.66 3.69
N LYS A 61 9.49 21.33 3.67
CA LYS A 61 10.57 22.28 3.97
C LYS A 61 10.61 23.43 2.97
N ASP A 62 10.49 23.14 1.68
CA ASP A 62 10.52 24.16 0.63
C ASP A 62 9.33 25.13 0.73
N TRP A 63 8.13 24.62 1.03
CA TRP A 63 6.94 25.43 1.24
C TRP A 63 6.87 26.09 2.62
N GLY A 64 7.75 25.70 3.56
CA GLY A 64 7.68 26.16 4.94
C GLY A 64 6.37 25.77 5.66
N GLN A 65 5.71 24.69 5.21
CA GLN A 65 4.40 24.28 5.68
C GLN A 65 4.31 22.76 5.77
N ASP A 66 3.82 22.24 6.90
CA ASP A 66 3.51 20.81 7.08
C ASP A 66 2.13 20.48 6.50
N PHE A 67 2.00 20.59 5.18
CA PHE A 67 0.76 20.30 4.48
C PHE A 67 0.45 18.80 4.41
N PRO A 68 -0.84 18.40 4.35
CA PRO A 68 -1.26 17.03 4.12
C PRO A 68 -0.71 16.47 2.81
N PHE A 69 -0.19 15.24 2.86
CA PHE A 69 0.31 14.53 1.68
C PHE A 69 -0.40 13.20 1.56
N TYR A 70 -1.29 13.06 0.58
CA TYR A 70 -2.06 11.86 0.36
C TYR A 70 -1.61 11.15 -0.90
N PHE A 71 -1.48 9.84 -0.81
CA PHE A 71 -0.93 9.06 -1.92
C PHE A 71 -1.73 7.81 -2.22
N VAL A 72 -1.53 7.30 -3.42
CA VAL A 72 -2.15 6.07 -3.91
C VAL A 72 -1.15 4.94 -3.78
N GLN A 73 -1.57 3.84 -3.14
CA GLN A 73 -0.83 2.59 -3.18
C GLN A 73 -0.99 1.94 -4.55
N LEU A 74 0.06 1.31 -5.08
CA LEU A 74 0.03 0.70 -6.41
C LEU A 74 -1.11 -0.31 -6.58
N ALA A 75 -1.77 -0.22 -7.71
CA ALA A 75 -2.77 -1.19 -8.14
C ALA A 75 -2.14 -2.56 -8.46
N ASN A 76 -2.95 -3.59 -8.55
CA ASN A 76 -2.55 -4.89 -9.06
C ASN A 76 -2.16 -4.80 -10.55
N PHE A 77 -1.12 -5.54 -10.94
CA PHE A 77 -0.58 -5.55 -12.30
C PHE A 77 0.12 -6.89 -12.61
N MET A 78 0.30 -7.21 -13.88
CA MET A 78 0.87 -8.47 -14.38
C MET A 78 -0.04 -9.70 -14.19
N GLN A 79 0.48 -10.87 -14.50
CA GLN A 79 -0.26 -12.11 -14.39
C GLN A 79 -0.40 -12.56 -12.93
N VAL A 80 -1.50 -13.26 -12.66
CA VAL A 80 -1.73 -13.90 -11.35
C VAL A 80 -0.75 -15.05 -11.19
N SER A 81 -0.08 -15.13 -10.03
CA SER A 81 0.75 -16.28 -9.68
C SER A 81 -0.08 -17.38 -9.04
N PRO A 82 0.09 -18.66 -9.45
CA PRO A 82 -0.61 -19.77 -8.83
C PRO A 82 -0.08 -20.12 -7.43
N ASN A 83 1.13 -19.68 -7.09
CA ASN A 83 1.79 -19.98 -5.83
C ASN A 83 2.16 -18.69 -5.09
N PRO A 84 2.31 -18.73 -3.75
CA PRO A 84 2.94 -17.63 -3.01
C PRO A 84 4.38 -17.46 -3.51
N VAL A 85 4.72 -16.24 -3.94
CA VAL A 85 6.03 -15.90 -4.50
C VAL A 85 6.53 -14.59 -3.89
N ASP A 86 7.81 -14.31 -4.04
CA ASP A 86 8.33 -12.98 -3.79
C ASP A 86 7.88 -12.03 -4.91
N SER A 87 7.67 -10.76 -4.55
CA SER A 87 7.07 -9.78 -5.43
C SER A 87 7.61 -8.38 -5.15
N ASP A 88 8.40 -7.85 -6.07
CA ASP A 88 8.88 -6.47 -6.02
C ASP A 88 7.72 -5.47 -5.92
N TRP A 89 6.60 -5.80 -6.54
CA TRP A 89 5.39 -4.97 -6.53
C TRP A 89 4.72 -4.94 -5.16
N ALA A 90 4.69 -6.09 -4.47
CA ALA A 90 4.20 -6.17 -3.09
C ALA A 90 5.16 -5.47 -2.11
N GLU A 91 6.48 -5.62 -2.30
CA GLU A 91 7.48 -4.89 -1.52
C GLU A 91 7.35 -3.38 -1.67
N LEU A 92 7.02 -2.90 -2.88
CA LEU A 92 6.79 -1.48 -3.08
C LEU A 92 5.50 -1.01 -2.42
N ARG A 93 4.42 -1.79 -2.47
CA ARG A 93 3.19 -1.46 -1.71
C ARG A 93 3.46 -1.38 -0.21
N GLU A 94 4.26 -2.30 0.34
CA GLU A 94 4.70 -2.22 1.74
C GLU A 94 5.52 -0.95 2.02
N ALA A 95 6.44 -0.58 1.12
CA ALA A 95 7.21 0.65 1.25
C ALA A 95 6.31 1.90 1.26
N GLN A 96 5.26 1.90 0.44
CA GLN A 96 4.23 2.95 0.45
C GLN A 96 3.46 2.96 1.77
N ALA A 97 3.00 1.80 2.26
CA ALA A 97 2.29 1.70 3.53
C ALA A 97 3.15 2.19 4.73
N ARG A 98 4.43 1.86 4.75
CA ARG A 98 5.38 2.34 5.76
C ARG A 98 5.50 3.87 5.81
N THR A 99 5.24 4.57 4.71
CA THR A 99 5.25 6.04 4.66
C THR A 99 4.12 6.66 5.49
N LEU A 100 3.11 5.90 5.89
CA LEU A 100 2.08 6.36 6.83
C LEU A 100 2.62 6.68 8.23
N SER A 101 3.85 6.27 8.56
CA SER A 101 4.56 6.72 9.77
C SER A 101 4.95 8.21 9.74
N VAL A 102 5.00 8.80 8.56
CA VAL A 102 5.21 10.26 8.40
C VAL A 102 3.90 10.98 8.79
N ALA A 103 4.01 11.93 9.71
CA ALA A 103 2.85 12.70 10.16
C ALA A 103 2.11 13.36 8.99
N ASN A 104 0.82 13.57 9.13
CA ASN A 104 -0.03 14.27 8.17
C ASN A 104 -0.02 13.65 6.75
N THR A 105 0.04 12.31 6.70
CA THR A 105 -0.09 11.52 5.47
C THR A 105 -1.35 10.66 5.48
N GLY A 106 -1.71 10.12 4.31
CA GLY A 106 -2.80 9.18 4.14
C GLY A 106 -2.70 8.45 2.81
N MET A 107 -3.25 7.25 2.75
CA MET A 107 -3.11 6.36 1.60
C MET A 107 -4.47 5.89 1.08
N ALA A 108 -4.63 5.92 -0.23
CA ALA A 108 -5.74 5.28 -0.92
C ALA A 108 -5.27 3.95 -1.51
N VAL A 109 -5.81 2.85 -1.01
CA VAL A 109 -5.52 1.49 -1.50
C VAL A 109 -6.34 1.21 -2.74
N ILE A 110 -5.71 0.76 -3.83
CA ILE A 110 -6.35 0.45 -5.11
C ILE A 110 -5.91 -0.91 -5.69
N ILE A 111 -5.52 -1.83 -4.83
CA ILE A 111 -5.05 -3.17 -5.21
C ILE A 111 -6.10 -3.97 -6.00
N ASP A 112 -7.36 -3.56 -5.95
CA ASP A 112 -8.53 -4.14 -6.61
C ASP A 112 -8.93 -3.43 -7.92
N LYS A 113 -8.14 -2.44 -8.39
CA LYS A 113 -8.52 -1.53 -9.49
C LYS A 113 -7.55 -1.53 -10.67
N GLY A 114 -6.55 -2.43 -10.66
CA GLY A 114 -5.58 -2.58 -11.74
C GLY A 114 -6.08 -3.45 -12.88
N ASP A 115 -5.19 -3.64 -13.84
CA ASP A 115 -5.37 -4.51 -15.01
C ASP A 115 -4.09 -5.33 -15.21
N ALA A 116 -4.23 -6.63 -15.46
CA ALA A 116 -3.09 -7.52 -15.64
C ALA A 116 -2.18 -7.12 -16.82
N ASN A 117 -2.74 -6.49 -17.83
CA ASN A 117 -2.07 -6.16 -19.09
C ASN A 117 -1.79 -4.67 -19.29
N ASP A 118 -2.29 -3.81 -18.39
CA ASP A 118 -2.08 -2.36 -18.47
C ASP A 118 -1.67 -1.82 -17.09
N ILE A 119 -0.46 -1.29 -17.01
CA ILE A 119 0.09 -0.68 -15.79
C ILE A 119 -0.71 0.56 -15.34
N HIS A 120 -1.53 1.13 -16.24
CA HIS A 120 -2.33 2.32 -15.97
C HIS A 120 -3.79 1.94 -15.67
N PRO A 121 -4.21 1.88 -14.40
CA PRO A 121 -5.60 1.59 -14.04
C PRO A 121 -6.56 2.55 -14.73
N LYS A 122 -7.60 2.01 -15.36
CA LYS A 122 -8.61 2.80 -16.08
C LYS A 122 -9.64 3.46 -15.17
N ASP A 123 -9.93 2.84 -14.03
CA ASP A 123 -10.89 3.33 -13.02
C ASP A 123 -10.33 4.50 -12.20
N LYS A 124 -10.05 5.62 -12.86
CA LYS A 124 -9.56 6.85 -12.21
C LYS A 124 -10.61 7.48 -11.28
N GLN A 125 -11.89 7.20 -11.51
CA GLN A 125 -12.96 7.69 -10.65
C GLN A 125 -12.88 7.09 -9.25
N THR A 126 -12.68 5.78 -9.12
CA THR A 126 -12.46 5.14 -7.80
C THR A 126 -11.19 5.63 -7.13
N VAL A 127 -10.10 5.81 -7.87
CA VAL A 127 -8.85 6.37 -7.34
C VAL A 127 -9.08 7.75 -6.73
N GLY A 128 -9.69 8.66 -7.50
CA GLY A 128 -10.03 10.02 -7.04
C GLY A 128 -10.99 10.03 -5.87
N HIS A 129 -12.00 9.15 -5.88
CA HIS A 129 -12.97 9.01 -4.80
C HIS A 129 -12.29 8.58 -3.48
N ARG A 130 -11.44 7.54 -3.52
CA ARG A 130 -10.72 7.07 -2.32
C ARG A 130 -9.77 8.12 -1.77
N LEU A 131 -9.03 8.85 -2.63
CA LEU A 131 -8.22 10.00 -2.21
C LEU A 131 -9.07 11.12 -1.59
N ALA A 132 -10.23 11.42 -2.17
CA ALA A 132 -11.13 12.45 -1.65
C ALA A 132 -11.66 12.08 -0.26
N LEU A 133 -11.97 10.82 0.01
CA LEU A 133 -12.40 10.36 1.34
C LEU A 133 -11.29 10.52 2.37
N VAL A 134 -10.04 10.19 2.03
CA VAL A 134 -8.88 10.45 2.90
C VAL A 134 -8.77 11.95 3.21
N ALA A 135 -8.89 12.82 2.20
CA ALA A 135 -8.81 14.26 2.39
C ALA A 135 -9.96 14.80 3.24
N ARG A 136 -11.20 14.36 3.00
CA ARG A 136 -12.39 14.75 3.77
C ARG A 136 -12.24 14.38 5.24
N ALA A 137 -11.81 13.17 5.53
CA ALA A 137 -11.60 12.75 6.92
C ALA A 137 -10.42 13.46 7.58
N LYS A 138 -9.23 13.45 6.95
CA LYS A 138 -7.99 13.89 7.61
C LYS A 138 -7.72 15.38 7.51
N THR A 139 -8.11 16.05 6.42
CA THR A 139 -7.91 17.52 6.25
C THR A 139 -9.13 18.32 6.70
N TYR A 140 -10.32 17.82 6.37
CA TYR A 140 -11.56 18.57 6.63
C TYR A 140 -12.30 18.12 7.90
N GLY A 141 -11.82 17.05 8.58
CA GLY A 141 -12.32 16.61 9.88
C GLY A 141 -13.68 15.93 9.84
N GLU A 142 -14.12 15.48 8.65
CA GLU A 142 -15.36 14.73 8.52
C GLU A 142 -15.27 13.36 9.21
N GLN A 143 -16.28 13.02 10.00
CA GLN A 143 -16.35 11.72 10.67
C GLN A 143 -16.90 10.67 9.70
N ILE A 144 -16.11 10.31 8.73
CA ILE A 144 -16.44 9.32 7.69
C ILE A 144 -15.36 8.23 7.62
N PRO A 145 -15.73 7.01 7.28
CA PRO A 145 -14.75 5.99 6.92
C PRO A 145 -13.99 6.38 5.66
N TYR A 146 -12.67 6.20 5.67
CA TYR A 146 -11.79 6.62 4.58
C TYR A 146 -10.75 5.56 4.17
N SER A 147 -10.74 4.42 4.88
CA SER A 147 -9.80 3.31 4.64
C SER A 147 -10.53 1.96 4.67
N GLY A 148 -9.96 0.97 4.04
CA GLY A 148 -10.27 -0.44 4.28
C GLY A 148 -9.62 -0.96 5.56
N PRO A 149 -9.76 -2.26 5.86
CA PRO A 149 -9.09 -2.88 7.00
C PRO A 149 -7.59 -2.70 6.92
N VAL A 150 -6.99 -2.20 8.00
CA VAL A 150 -5.54 -2.03 8.13
C VAL A 150 -5.02 -3.00 9.17
N TYR A 151 -4.04 -3.80 8.84
CA TYR A 151 -3.39 -4.71 9.77
C TYR A 151 -2.86 -3.94 10.99
N ARG A 152 -3.16 -4.45 12.20
CA ARG A 152 -2.71 -3.89 13.47
C ARG A 152 -1.73 -4.79 14.21
N SER A 153 -2.09 -6.05 14.39
CA SER A 153 -1.28 -6.99 15.17
C SER A 153 -1.66 -8.45 14.90
N TYR A 154 -0.81 -9.35 15.28
CA TYR A 154 -1.10 -10.78 15.25
C TYR A 154 -0.82 -11.47 16.58
N GLN A 155 -1.42 -12.63 16.78
CA GLN A 155 -1.16 -13.56 17.87
C GLN A 155 -1.06 -14.97 17.29
N VAL A 156 -0.03 -15.70 17.71
CA VAL A 156 0.08 -17.14 17.40
C VAL A 156 -0.72 -17.93 18.44
N ASP A 157 -1.58 -18.83 17.96
CA ASP A 157 -2.39 -19.72 18.80
C ASP A 157 -2.30 -21.14 18.24
N GLY A 158 -1.36 -21.92 18.78
CA GLY A 158 -1.07 -23.27 18.32
C GLY A 158 -0.63 -23.32 16.85
N ASP A 159 -1.46 -23.92 16.01
CA ASP A 159 -1.25 -24.08 14.56
C ASP A 159 -1.85 -22.94 13.72
N LYS A 160 -2.24 -21.84 14.36
CA LYS A 160 -2.97 -20.72 13.73
C LYS A 160 -2.31 -19.38 14.06
N ILE A 161 -2.58 -18.40 13.20
CA ILE A 161 -2.30 -16.99 13.47
C ILE A 161 -3.61 -16.22 13.44
N ILE A 162 -3.86 -15.44 14.49
CA ILE A 162 -5.02 -14.57 14.63
C ILE A 162 -4.59 -13.15 14.32
N LEU A 163 -5.18 -12.55 13.30
CA LEU A 163 -4.91 -11.19 12.85
C LEU A 163 -5.97 -10.24 13.37
N SER A 164 -5.54 -9.07 13.84
CA SER A 164 -6.40 -7.97 14.26
C SER A 164 -6.22 -6.77 13.33
N PHE A 165 -7.30 -6.02 13.10
CA PHE A 165 -7.34 -4.92 12.14
C PHE A 165 -7.93 -3.66 12.76
N ASP A 166 -7.47 -2.51 12.28
CA ASP A 166 -8.12 -1.22 12.42
C ASP A 166 -9.00 -0.94 11.19
N HIS A 167 -9.85 0.08 11.24
CA HIS A 167 -10.76 0.47 10.14
C HIS A 167 -11.69 -0.66 9.65
N THR A 168 -12.17 -1.48 10.56
CA THR A 168 -13.12 -2.53 10.22
C THR A 168 -14.53 -2.00 9.96
N ASP A 169 -14.84 -0.80 10.49
CA ASP A 169 -16.10 -0.06 10.29
C ASP A 169 -17.36 -0.94 10.43
N GLY A 170 -17.39 -1.70 11.49
CA GLY A 170 -18.52 -2.56 11.89
C GLY A 170 -18.41 -4.03 11.50
N ALA A 171 -17.71 -4.40 10.43
CA ALA A 171 -17.46 -5.80 10.10
C ALA A 171 -16.40 -6.01 9.00
N LEU A 172 -15.61 -7.06 9.14
CA LEU A 172 -14.84 -7.63 8.04
C LEU A 172 -15.74 -8.50 7.16
N LYS A 173 -15.52 -8.49 5.87
CA LYS A 173 -16.26 -9.35 4.94
C LYS A 173 -15.43 -9.69 3.69
N SER A 174 -15.87 -10.74 3.02
CA SER A 174 -15.45 -11.05 1.65
C SER A 174 -16.32 -10.24 0.68
N SER A 175 -15.68 -9.62 -0.32
CA SER A 175 -16.39 -8.78 -1.31
C SER A 175 -17.36 -9.57 -2.19
N ASP A 176 -17.13 -10.86 -2.37
CA ASP A 176 -17.89 -11.76 -3.24
C ASP A 176 -18.72 -12.80 -2.49
N GLY A 177 -18.75 -12.74 -1.15
CA GLY A 177 -19.46 -13.70 -0.28
C GLY A 177 -18.81 -15.08 -0.22
N LYS A 178 -17.65 -15.28 -0.84
CA LYS A 178 -16.91 -16.55 -0.82
C LYS A 178 -15.89 -16.59 0.32
N ALA A 179 -15.18 -17.71 0.45
CA ALA A 179 -14.04 -17.82 1.36
C ALA A 179 -13.01 -16.73 1.08
N LEU A 180 -12.33 -16.26 2.12
CA LEU A 180 -11.25 -15.30 1.98
C LEU A 180 -10.11 -15.88 1.14
N GLN A 181 -9.54 -15.05 0.28
CA GLN A 181 -8.46 -15.40 -0.63
C GLN A 181 -7.26 -14.46 -0.43
N GLY A 182 -6.10 -14.89 -0.90
CA GLY A 182 -4.88 -14.08 -0.89
C GLY A 182 -4.06 -14.18 0.39
N PHE A 183 -4.42 -15.06 1.32
CA PHE A 183 -3.64 -15.33 2.52
C PHE A 183 -2.64 -16.45 2.28
N ALA A 184 -1.40 -16.23 2.73
CA ALA A 184 -0.36 -17.23 2.78
C ALA A 184 0.31 -17.22 4.16
N ILE A 185 0.71 -18.40 4.65
CA ILE A 185 1.29 -18.61 5.97
C ILE A 185 2.61 -19.34 5.86
N ALA A 186 3.57 -19.07 6.75
CA ALA A 186 4.87 -19.70 6.78
C ALA A 186 5.28 -20.08 8.20
N GLY A 187 6.06 -21.15 8.30
CA GLY A 187 6.81 -21.55 9.47
C GLY A 187 8.16 -20.85 9.56
N ARG A 188 9.04 -21.37 10.44
CA ARG A 188 10.41 -20.82 10.66
C ARG A 188 11.31 -20.87 9.41
N ASP A 189 10.99 -21.71 8.44
CA ASP A 189 11.70 -21.82 7.17
C ASP A 189 11.35 -20.67 6.18
N HIS A 190 10.38 -19.82 6.53
CA HIS A 190 9.86 -18.72 5.73
C HIS A 190 9.36 -19.13 4.33
N LYS A 191 8.99 -20.41 4.16
CA LYS A 191 8.31 -20.87 2.95
C LYS A 191 6.82 -20.64 3.11
N PHE A 192 6.27 -19.80 2.24
CA PHE A 192 4.85 -19.48 2.28
C PHE A 192 4.01 -20.50 1.52
N HIS A 193 2.94 -20.95 2.16
CA HIS A 193 1.91 -21.83 1.62
C HIS A 193 0.57 -21.12 1.62
N TRP A 194 -0.28 -21.38 0.65
CA TRP A 194 -1.64 -20.84 0.68
C TRP A 194 -2.36 -21.30 1.96
N ALA A 195 -3.09 -20.39 2.55
CA ALA A 195 -3.72 -20.60 3.84
C ALA A 195 -5.23 -20.44 3.75
N LYS A 196 -5.94 -21.19 4.57
CA LYS A 196 -7.34 -20.92 4.89
C LYS A 196 -7.40 -19.74 5.84
N ALA A 197 -8.29 -18.79 5.53
CA ALA A 197 -8.55 -17.63 6.38
C ALA A 197 -10.05 -17.53 6.67
N GLU A 198 -10.40 -17.34 7.94
CA GLU A 198 -11.80 -17.28 8.40
C GLU A 198 -12.02 -16.01 9.23
N ILE A 199 -13.10 -15.30 8.92
CA ILE A 199 -13.51 -14.14 9.71
C ILE A 199 -14.17 -14.63 11.00
N GLN A 200 -13.67 -14.16 12.15
CA GLN A 200 -14.22 -14.41 13.48
C GLN A 200 -14.41 -13.06 14.20
N GLY A 201 -15.60 -12.49 14.05
CA GLY A 201 -15.90 -11.14 14.54
C GLY A 201 -15.08 -10.07 13.80
N ASP A 202 -14.23 -9.38 14.54
CA ASP A 202 -13.31 -8.34 14.03
C ASP A 202 -11.90 -8.87 13.71
N LYS A 203 -11.70 -10.17 13.72
CA LYS A 203 -10.43 -10.85 13.53
C LYS A 203 -10.47 -11.81 12.35
N ILE A 204 -9.29 -12.17 11.87
CA ILE A 204 -9.11 -13.22 10.86
C ILE A 204 -8.20 -14.29 11.45
N VAL A 205 -8.66 -15.53 11.40
CA VAL A 205 -7.90 -16.71 11.80
C VAL A 205 -7.33 -17.37 10.55
N VAL A 206 -6.01 -17.50 10.50
CA VAL A 206 -5.25 -18.04 9.35
C VAL A 206 -4.57 -19.32 9.74
N SER A 207 -4.72 -20.38 8.94
CA SER A 207 -4.09 -21.68 9.18
C SER A 207 -3.82 -22.43 7.87
N SER A 208 -2.88 -23.36 7.91
CA SER A 208 -2.63 -24.32 6.81
C SER A 208 -2.18 -25.67 7.38
N PRO A 209 -2.67 -26.80 6.87
CA PRO A 209 -2.20 -28.10 7.28
C PRO A 209 -0.72 -28.34 6.97
N ASP A 210 -0.17 -27.62 5.98
CA ASP A 210 1.24 -27.69 5.59
C ASP A 210 2.16 -26.92 6.56
N VAL A 211 1.61 -26.12 7.47
CA VAL A 211 2.37 -25.24 8.39
C VAL A 211 1.86 -25.41 9.83
N PRO A 212 2.25 -26.47 10.54
CA PRO A 212 1.75 -26.75 11.89
C PRO A 212 2.34 -25.81 12.97
N TYR A 213 3.40 -25.08 12.68
CA TYR A 213 4.05 -24.13 13.59
C TYR A 213 4.26 -22.79 12.87
N PRO A 214 3.19 -22.00 12.66
CA PRO A 214 3.26 -20.77 11.90
C PRO A 214 3.97 -19.64 12.67
N VAL A 215 4.73 -18.81 11.92
CA VAL A 215 5.41 -17.63 12.47
C VAL A 215 5.12 -16.36 11.68
N ALA A 216 4.62 -16.49 10.43
CA ALA A 216 4.36 -15.34 9.57
C ALA A 216 3.13 -15.57 8.69
N VAL A 217 2.43 -14.47 8.38
CA VAL A 217 1.32 -14.43 7.42
C VAL A 217 1.59 -13.31 6.42
N ARG A 218 1.25 -13.53 5.17
CA ARG A 218 1.16 -12.52 4.11
C ARG A 218 -0.28 -12.45 3.60
N TYR A 219 -0.75 -11.26 3.32
CA TYR A 219 -2.02 -11.04 2.63
C TYR A 219 -1.78 -10.26 1.34
N ALA A 220 -2.38 -10.70 0.23
CA ALA A 220 -2.30 -10.06 -1.08
C ALA A 220 -0.85 -9.76 -1.55
N TRP A 221 0.11 -10.60 -1.14
CA TRP A 221 1.52 -10.45 -1.44
C TRP A 221 1.86 -11.06 -2.80
N ALA A 222 1.56 -10.33 -3.86
CA ALA A 222 1.85 -10.69 -5.25
C ALA A 222 1.80 -9.44 -6.13
N ASN A 223 2.26 -9.55 -7.38
CA ASN A 223 2.11 -8.48 -8.37
C ASN A 223 0.62 -8.21 -8.66
N ASN A 224 -0.13 -9.27 -8.91
CA ASN A 224 -1.57 -9.24 -9.17
C ASN A 224 -2.28 -10.27 -8.26
N PRO A 225 -2.51 -9.92 -7.00
CA PRO A 225 -3.11 -10.84 -6.04
C PRO A 225 -4.60 -11.03 -6.31
N VAL A 226 -5.06 -12.27 -6.15
CA VAL A 226 -6.48 -12.57 -5.98
C VAL A 226 -6.79 -12.36 -4.50
N CYS A 227 -7.50 -11.29 -4.18
CA CYS A 227 -7.79 -10.89 -2.81
C CYS A 227 -9.20 -10.31 -2.69
N ASN A 228 -9.89 -10.61 -1.58
CA ASN A 228 -11.30 -10.25 -1.40
C ASN A 228 -11.65 -9.80 0.03
N LEU A 229 -10.66 -9.43 0.85
CA LEU A 229 -10.93 -8.88 2.18
C LEU A 229 -11.30 -7.41 2.09
N TYR A 230 -12.45 -7.07 2.67
CA TYR A 230 -13.03 -5.72 2.70
C TYR A 230 -13.65 -5.43 4.07
N ASN A 231 -13.89 -4.16 4.36
CA ASN A 231 -14.83 -3.77 5.41
C ASN A 231 -16.26 -3.65 4.85
N CYS A 232 -17.23 -3.32 5.70
CA CYS A 232 -18.64 -3.22 5.29
C CYS A 232 -18.90 -2.13 4.22
N LEU A 233 -17.98 -1.21 4.02
CA LEU A 233 -18.08 -0.12 3.06
C LEU A 233 -17.41 -0.44 1.71
N LEU A 234 -17.02 -1.69 1.49
CA LEU A 234 -16.35 -2.15 0.27
C LEU A 234 -15.01 -1.47 -0.01
N TYR A 235 -14.26 -1.15 1.06
CA TYR A 235 -12.85 -0.77 0.95
C TYR A 235 -11.97 -2.00 1.12
N THR A 236 -11.08 -2.21 0.15
CA THR A 236 -10.11 -3.31 0.18
C THR A 236 -9.05 -3.08 1.26
N SER A 237 -8.59 -4.18 1.86
CA SER A 237 -7.46 -4.18 2.78
C SER A 237 -6.15 -3.92 2.05
N ASP A 238 -5.20 -3.30 2.76
CA ASP A 238 -3.81 -3.19 2.32
C ASP A 238 -3.14 -4.57 2.28
N ALA A 239 -2.16 -4.72 1.38
CA ALA A 239 -1.28 -5.89 1.36
C ALA A 239 -0.25 -5.79 2.50
N ALA A 240 -0.22 -6.80 3.35
CA ALA A 240 0.70 -6.91 4.50
C ALA A 240 1.42 -8.27 4.50
#